data_a8794af17cdf27d2d9e5ebf73af72aec
#
_entry.id   a8794af17cdf27d2d9e5ebf73af72aec
#
_cell.length_a   1.000
_cell.length_b   1.000
_cell.length_c   1.000
_cell.angle_alpha   90.00
_cell.angle_beta   90.00
_cell.angle_gamma   90.00
#
_symmetry.space_group_name_H-M   'P 1'
#
loop_
_entity.id
_entity.type
_entity.pdbx_description
1 polymer ?
#
loop_
_entity_poly.entity_id
_entity_poly.type
_entity_poly.pdbx_seq_one_letter_code
_entity_poly.pdbx_strand_id
1 'polypeptide(L)'
;MAGILLNLRNTIILGVILAVIMMFAYSQASGQGLGPIFWQAVFRWMHVVFGILWIGLLYYFNFVQTRKMPDIPAEQKPAIIKYIAPEAMFWFRWSALFTVLAGLGVAALRPAPYAEKVFTFGFAGGYGPTDRGYTLMGIGVWLAIIMFLNVWGIIWPNQKIVLGIKAADADAKARAGRIATLASRANVLLSLPMLTSMAMYQTLYG
;
A
#
# COMPACT_ATOMS: atom_id res chain seq x y z
N MET A 1 -16.05 23.55 -15.36
CA MET A 1 -15.94 22.49 -14.33
C MET A 1 -16.23 21.09 -14.89
N ALA A 2 -17.33 20.86 -15.62
CA ALA A 2 -17.65 19.54 -16.18
C ALA A 2 -16.49 18.93 -17.02
N GLY A 3 -15.84 19.70 -17.90
CA GLY A 3 -14.73 19.19 -18.71
C GLY A 3 -13.49 18.74 -17.94
N ILE A 4 -13.25 19.28 -16.73
CA ILE A 4 -12.16 18.79 -15.87
C ILE A 4 -12.54 17.46 -15.23
N LEU A 5 -13.76 17.36 -14.72
CA LEU A 5 -14.23 16.16 -14.01
C LEU A 5 -14.48 14.97 -14.94
N LEU A 6 -14.77 15.20 -16.21
CA LEU A 6 -14.90 14.15 -17.21
C LEU A 6 -13.55 13.52 -17.59
N ASN A 7 -12.44 14.16 -17.27
CA ASN A 7 -11.10 13.62 -17.52
C ASN A 7 -10.42 13.27 -16.18
N LEU A 8 -10.27 11.96 -15.93
CA LEU A 8 -9.70 11.44 -14.67
C LEU A 8 -8.31 12.04 -14.36
N ARG A 9 -7.45 12.18 -15.39
CA ARG A 9 -6.11 12.77 -15.20
C ARG A 9 -6.20 14.20 -14.68
N ASN A 10 -7.06 15.03 -15.28
CA ASN A 10 -7.24 16.43 -14.86
C ASN A 10 -7.86 16.51 -13.45
N THR A 11 -8.79 15.61 -13.14
CA THR A 11 -9.39 15.51 -11.79
C THR A 11 -8.33 15.18 -10.74
N ILE A 12 -7.46 14.22 -11.00
CA ILE A 12 -6.38 13.85 -10.07
C ILE A 12 -5.39 15.00 -9.92
N ILE A 13 -4.96 15.62 -11.01
CA ILE A 13 -4.03 16.76 -10.97
C ILE A 13 -4.62 17.90 -10.12
N LEU A 14 -5.88 18.27 -10.35
CA LEU A 14 -6.54 19.29 -9.55
C LEU A 14 -6.62 18.92 -8.08
N GLY A 15 -6.97 17.68 -7.76
CA GLY A 15 -7.00 17.17 -6.39
C GLY A 15 -5.63 17.26 -5.70
N VAL A 16 -4.55 16.91 -6.40
CA VAL A 16 -3.18 17.02 -5.89
C VAL A 16 -2.81 18.50 -5.66
N ILE A 17 -3.12 19.38 -6.61
CA ILE A 17 -2.87 20.82 -6.47
C ILE A 17 -3.58 21.39 -5.23
N LEU A 18 -4.85 21.06 -5.05
CA LEU A 18 -5.61 21.51 -3.88
C LEU A 18 -5.02 20.97 -2.57
N ALA A 19 -4.61 19.70 -2.54
CA ALA A 19 -3.95 19.11 -1.36
C ALA A 19 -2.62 19.81 -1.04
N VAL A 20 -1.79 20.10 -2.05
CA VAL A 20 -0.51 20.80 -1.88
C VAL A 20 -0.74 22.23 -1.37
N ILE A 21 -1.69 22.96 -1.94
CA ILE A 21 -2.06 24.31 -1.48
C ILE A 21 -2.49 24.27 -0.01
N MET A 22 -3.35 23.31 0.36
CA MET A 22 -3.83 23.16 1.72
C MET A 22 -2.67 22.85 2.68
N MET A 23 -1.80 21.90 2.36
CA MET A 23 -0.64 21.55 3.19
C MET A 23 0.29 22.78 3.37
N PHE A 24 0.58 23.50 2.29
CA PHE A 24 1.41 24.68 2.34
C PHE A 24 0.78 25.80 3.21
N ALA A 25 -0.49 26.12 2.99
CA ALA A 25 -1.19 27.16 3.73
C ALA A 25 -1.21 26.89 5.23
N TYR A 26 -1.54 25.65 5.64
CA TYR A 26 -1.57 25.27 7.05
C TYR A 26 -0.17 25.20 7.67
N SER A 27 0.84 24.79 6.92
CA SER A 27 2.22 24.80 7.40
C SER A 27 2.71 26.24 7.67
N GLN A 28 2.38 27.19 6.80
CA GLN A 28 2.71 28.61 7.04
C GLN A 28 1.93 29.17 8.23
N ALA A 29 0.64 28.91 8.32
CA ALA A 29 -0.21 29.36 9.41
C ALA A 29 0.22 28.82 10.79
N SER A 30 0.79 27.59 10.83
CA SER A 30 1.33 26.99 12.06
C SER A 30 2.74 27.45 12.44
N GLY A 31 3.38 28.32 11.63
CA GLY A 31 4.74 28.79 11.84
C GLY A 31 5.84 27.77 11.52
N GLN A 32 5.48 26.57 11.00
CA GLN A 32 6.44 25.48 10.70
C GLN A 32 7.21 25.70 9.39
N GLY A 33 6.67 26.53 8.50
CA GLY A 33 7.25 26.77 7.17
C GLY A 33 7.44 25.46 6.38
N LEU A 34 8.53 25.36 5.61
CA LEU A 34 8.90 24.16 4.83
C LEU A 34 9.95 23.29 5.56
N GLY A 35 9.93 23.30 6.88
CA GLY A 35 10.84 22.53 7.72
C GLY A 35 10.57 21.00 7.71
N PRO A 36 11.30 20.23 8.53
CA PRO A 36 11.16 18.77 8.60
C PRO A 36 9.73 18.29 8.90
N ILE A 37 8.98 19.04 9.71
CA ILE A 37 7.59 18.71 10.05
C ILE A 37 6.69 18.80 8.83
N PHE A 38 6.88 19.80 7.95
CA PHE A 38 6.16 19.90 6.68
C PHE A 38 6.41 18.65 5.80
N TRP A 39 7.67 18.29 5.60
CA TRP A 39 8.01 17.14 4.79
C TRP A 39 7.51 15.83 5.40
N GLN A 40 7.54 15.70 6.72
CA GLN A 40 6.92 14.55 7.40
C GLN A 40 5.42 14.47 7.12
N ALA A 41 4.71 15.61 7.10
CA ALA A 41 3.29 15.64 6.75
C ALA A 41 3.04 15.25 5.29
N VAL A 42 3.88 15.71 4.36
CA VAL A 42 3.82 15.32 2.93
C VAL A 42 4.02 13.82 2.76
N PHE A 43 5.07 13.24 3.35
CA PHE A 43 5.31 11.80 3.26
C PHE A 43 4.20 10.99 3.94
N ARG A 44 3.63 11.46 5.04
CA ARG A 44 2.47 10.81 5.69
C ARG A 44 1.25 10.84 4.79
N TRP A 45 0.96 11.96 4.14
CA TRP A 45 -0.12 12.08 3.18
C TRP A 45 0.08 11.10 2.00
N MET A 46 1.27 11.07 1.41
CA MET A 46 1.60 10.10 0.34
C MET A 46 1.43 8.66 0.81
N HIS A 47 1.91 8.32 2.02
CA HIS A 47 1.77 6.99 2.60
C HIS A 47 0.30 6.57 2.73
N VAL A 48 -0.55 7.47 3.20
CA VAL A 48 -1.99 7.19 3.35
C VAL A 48 -2.66 7.05 1.99
N VAL A 49 -2.41 7.95 1.04
CA VAL A 49 -3.04 7.92 -0.29
C VAL A 49 -2.65 6.64 -1.06
N PHE A 50 -1.37 6.32 -1.12
CA PHE A 50 -0.92 5.09 -1.76
C PHE A 50 -1.34 3.84 -0.99
N GLY A 51 -1.40 3.92 0.34
CA GLY A 51 -1.90 2.84 1.21
C GLY A 51 -3.38 2.52 0.94
N ILE A 52 -4.22 3.53 0.79
CA ILE A 52 -5.65 3.36 0.42
C ILE A 52 -5.74 2.64 -0.93
N LEU A 53 -4.95 3.06 -1.92
CA LEU A 53 -4.96 2.43 -3.24
C LEU A 53 -4.43 0.98 -3.18
N TRP A 54 -3.33 0.72 -2.47
CA TRP A 54 -2.76 -0.62 -2.31
C TRP A 54 -3.73 -1.58 -1.61
N ILE A 55 -4.21 -1.22 -0.43
CA ILE A 55 -5.09 -2.08 0.37
C ILE A 55 -6.48 -2.19 -0.27
N GLY A 56 -6.98 -1.11 -0.86
CA GLY A 56 -8.25 -1.11 -1.59
C GLY A 56 -8.23 -2.08 -2.78
N LEU A 57 -7.14 -2.09 -3.57
CA LEU A 57 -6.97 -3.06 -4.66
C LEU A 57 -6.75 -4.48 -4.16
N LEU A 58 -6.05 -4.69 -3.03
CA LEU A 58 -5.96 -6.00 -2.38
C LEU A 58 -7.34 -6.56 -2.06
N TYR A 59 -8.20 -5.73 -1.48
CA TYR A 59 -9.58 -6.13 -1.12
C TYR A 59 -10.44 -6.31 -2.37
N TYR A 60 -10.33 -5.45 -3.37
CA TYR A 60 -11.00 -5.61 -4.66
C TYR A 60 -10.68 -6.98 -5.30
N PHE A 61 -9.39 -7.34 -5.39
CA PHE A 61 -9.00 -8.63 -5.96
C PHE A 61 -9.58 -9.81 -5.20
N ASN A 62 -9.61 -9.77 -3.87
CA ASN A 62 -10.03 -10.90 -3.05
C ASN A 62 -11.54 -10.95 -2.82
N PHE A 63 -12.19 -9.81 -2.57
CA PHE A 63 -13.61 -9.76 -2.22
C PHE A 63 -14.53 -9.65 -3.43
N VAL A 64 -14.02 -9.14 -4.56
CA VAL A 64 -14.80 -8.94 -5.76
C VAL A 64 -14.31 -9.82 -6.89
N GLN A 65 -13.14 -9.55 -7.46
CA GLN A 65 -12.70 -10.18 -8.71
C GLN A 65 -12.53 -11.68 -8.58
N THR A 66 -11.68 -12.16 -7.65
CA THR A 66 -11.41 -13.60 -7.47
C THR A 66 -12.67 -14.35 -7.05
N ARG A 67 -13.50 -13.74 -6.21
CA ARG A 67 -14.75 -14.35 -5.74
C ARG A 67 -15.77 -14.51 -6.86
N LYS A 68 -15.86 -13.53 -7.76
CA LYS A 68 -16.85 -13.53 -8.84
C LYS A 68 -16.38 -14.23 -10.13
N MET A 69 -15.10 -14.48 -10.28
CA MET A 69 -14.54 -15.12 -11.47
C MET A 69 -15.18 -16.47 -11.82
N PRO A 70 -15.56 -17.36 -10.87
CA PRO A 70 -16.26 -18.60 -11.19
C PRO A 70 -17.64 -18.38 -11.81
N ASP A 71 -18.35 -17.33 -11.42
CA ASP A 71 -19.72 -17.01 -11.85
C ASP A 71 -19.75 -16.41 -13.27
N ILE A 72 -18.60 -15.99 -13.81
CA ILE A 72 -18.49 -15.34 -15.12
C ILE A 72 -18.45 -16.42 -16.22
N PRO A 73 -19.26 -16.30 -17.30
CA PRO A 73 -19.20 -17.19 -18.45
C PRO A 73 -17.79 -17.29 -19.03
N ALA A 74 -17.41 -18.47 -19.52
CA ALA A 74 -16.06 -18.74 -19.99
C ALA A 74 -15.59 -17.79 -21.10
N GLU A 75 -16.50 -17.42 -22.00
CA GLU A 75 -16.27 -16.51 -23.13
C GLU A 75 -16.00 -15.05 -22.70
N GLN A 76 -16.43 -14.65 -21.50
CA GLN A 76 -16.24 -13.28 -20.97
C GLN A 76 -14.99 -13.14 -20.09
N LYS A 77 -14.48 -14.25 -19.51
CA LYS A 77 -13.27 -14.24 -18.67
C LYS A 77 -12.05 -13.62 -19.34
N PRO A 78 -11.76 -13.89 -20.63
CA PRO A 78 -10.63 -13.28 -21.31
C PRO A 78 -10.64 -11.74 -21.32
N ALA A 79 -11.81 -11.10 -21.38
CA ALA A 79 -11.92 -9.65 -21.35
C ALA A 79 -11.41 -9.08 -20.02
N ILE A 80 -11.75 -9.70 -18.89
CA ILE A 80 -11.30 -9.26 -17.56
C ILE A 80 -9.78 -9.48 -17.42
N ILE A 81 -9.29 -10.65 -17.83
CA ILE A 81 -7.87 -11.01 -17.72
C ILE A 81 -7.00 -10.12 -18.61
N LYS A 82 -7.49 -9.78 -19.81
CA LYS A 82 -6.73 -9.03 -20.81
C LYS A 82 -6.74 -7.51 -20.58
N TYR A 83 -7.85 -6.94 -20.10
CA TYR A 83 -8.04 -5.49 -20.05
C TYR A 83 -8.08 -4.93 -18.62
N ILE A 84 -8.76 -5.59 -17.69
CA ILE A 84 -8.95 -5.05 -16.34
C ILE A 84 -7.80 -5.46 -15.40
N ALA A 85 -7.48 -6.75 -15.38
CA ALA A 85 -6.51 -7.27 -14.42
C ALA A 85 -5.10 -6.70 -14.60
N PRO A 86 -4.54 -6.47 -15.81
CA PRO A 86 -3.21 -5.88 -15.96
C PRO A 86 -3.13 -4.46 -15.41
N GLU A 87 -4.16 -3.64 -15.66
CA GLU A 87 -4.23 -2.26 -15.19
C GLU A 87 -4.35 -2.22 -13.65
N ALA A 88 -5.26 -2.99 -13.09
CA ALA A 88 -5.41 -3.10 -11.65
C ALA A 88 -4.13 -3.63 -10.96
N MET A 89 -3.44 -4.60 -11.58
CA MET A 89 -2.14 -5.12 -11.10
C MET A 89 -1.03 -4.08 -11.20
N PHE A 90 -1.03 -3.21 -12.21
CA PHE A 90 -0.09 -2.11 -12.31
C PHE A 90 -0.22 -1.20 -11.09
N TRP A 91 -1.41 -0.68 -10.83
CA TRP A 91 -1.67 0.20 -9.69
C TRP A 91 -1.42 -0.49 -8.35
N PHE A 92 -1.80 -1.76 -8.21
CA PHE A 92 -1.60 -2.54 -6.99
C PHE A 92 -0.13 -2.63 -6.57
N ARG A 93 0.76 -3.01 -7.49
CA ARG A 93 2.18 -3.18 -7.15
C ARG A 93 2.92 -1.86 -6.96
N TRP A 94 2.60 -0.84 -7.78
CA TRP A 94 3.26 0.45 -7.66
C TRP A 94 2.78 1.23 -6.43
N SER A 95 1.50 1.17 -6.09
CA SER A 95 1.01 1.75 -4.85
C SER A 95 1.61 1.07 -3.63
N ALA A 96 1.83 -0.25 -3.65
CA ALA A 96 2.56 -0.96 -2.59
C ALA A 96 3.98 -0.40 -2.40
N LEU A 97 4.72 -0.20 -3.50
CA LEU A 97 6.07 0.37 -3.46
C LEU A 97 6.06 1.80 -2.88
N PHE A 98 5.20 2.67 -3.41
CA PHE A 98 5.14 4.06 -2.94
C PHE A 98 4.62 4.17 -1.51
N THR A 99 3.75 3.27 -1.05
CA THR A 99 3.33 3.20 0.36
C THR A 99 4.54 2.93 1.25
N VAL A 100 5.34 1.92 0.92
CA VAL A 100 6.52 1.57 1.72
C VAL A 100 7.55 2.71 1.70
N LEU A 101 7.89 3.24 0.53
CA LEU A 101 8.85 4.34 0.40
C LEU A 101 8.41 5.59 1.18
N ALA A 102 7.14 5.96 1.08
CA ALA A 102 6.60 7.09 1.83
C ALA A 102 6.60 6.83 3.34
N GLY A 103 6.29 5.60 3.77
CA GLY A 103 6.37 5.20 5.18
C GLY A 103 7.80 5.27 5.74
N LEU A 104 8.78 4.84 4.97
CA LEU A 104 10.20 5.00 5.32
C LEU A 104 10.59 6.48 5.42
N GLY A 105 10.09 7.33 4.51
CA GLY A 105 10.27 8.78 4.57
C GLY A 105 9.70 9.39 5.85
N VAL A 106 8.51 8.96 6.27
CA VAL A 106 7.94 9.39 7.57
C VAL A 106 8.84 8.98 8.73
N ALA A 107 9.34 7.74 8.73
CA ALA A 107 10.21 7.25 9.81
C ALA A 107 11.56 7.98 9.85
N ALA A 108 12.15 8.27 8.69
CA ALA A 108 13.44 8.96 8.57
C ALA A 108 13.38 10.43 9.00
N LEU A 109 12.23 11.08 8.81
CA LEU A 109 12.03 12.48 9.19
C LEU A 109 11.59 12.68 10.65
N ARG A 110 11.33 11.61 11.38
CA ARG A 110 11.11 11.69 12.82
C ARG A 110 12.44 11.85 13.57
N PRO A 111 12.44 12.57 14.72
CA PRO A 111 13.67 12.72 15.52
C PRO A 111 14.27 11.35 15.90
N ALA A 112 15.60 11.28 15.86
CA ALA A 112 16.32 10.10 16.34
C ALA A 112 16.00 9.83 17.82
N PRO A 113 15.92 8.58 18.26
CA PRO A 113 16.14 7.31 17.55
C PRO A 113 14.86 6.61 17.08
N TYR A 114 13.84 7.36 16.60
CA TYR A 114 12.52 6.81 16.26
C TYR A 114 12.58 5.62 15.29
N ALA A 115 13.24 5.78 14.14
CA ALA A 115 13.31 4.73 13.13
C ALA A 115 13.98 3.46 13.70
N GLU A 116 15.11 3.62 14.40
CA GLU A 116 15.83 2.51 15.02
C GLU A 116 14.94 1.75 16.00
N LYS A 117 14.24 2.46 16.88
CA LYS A 117 13.32 1.85 17.86
C LYS A 117 12.16 1.11 17.18
N VAL A 118 11.56 1.68 16.14
CA VAL A 118 10.46 1.05 15.41
C VAL A 118 10.92 -0.24 14.72
N PHE A 119 12.06 -0.21 13.99
CA PHE A 119 12.56 -1.38 13.28
C PHE A 119 13.07 -2.49 14.21
N THR A 120 13.43 -2.17 15.43
CA THR A 120 13.88 -3.12 16.46
C THR A 120 12.80 -3.44 17.49
N PHE A 121 11.51 -3.12 17.21
CA PHE A 121 10.38 -3.34 18.13
C PHE A 121 10.57 -2.72 19.54
N GLY A 122 11.32 -1.63 19.63
CA GLY A 122 11.65 -0.97 20.89
C GLY A 122 12.89 -1.53 21.60
N PHE A 123 13.61 -2.51 21.03
CA PHE A 123 14.81 -3.08 21.67
C PHE A 123 16.06 -2.22 21.53
N ALA A 124 16.15 -1.35 20.53
CA ALA A 124 17.29 -0.44 20.38
C ALA A 124 17.33 0.62 21.47
N GLY A 125 18.53 0.96 21.92
CA GLY A 125 18.76 1.99 22.93
C GLY A 125 18.44 1.54 24.37
N GLY A 126 18.32 0.24 24.62
CA GLY A 126 18.10 -0.30 25.97
C GLY A 126 16.67 -0.18 26.49
N TYR A 127 15.74 0.25 25.64
CA TYR A 127 14.35 0.46 26.07
C TYR A 127 13.51 -0.82 26.09
N GLY A 128 13.99 -1.96 25.59
CA GLY A 128 13.31 -3.26 25.64
C GLY A 128 11.84 -3.25 25.20
N PRO A 129 11.12 -4.38 25.38
CA PRO A 129 9.69 -4.47 25.05
C PRO A 129 8.79 -3.63 25.96
N THR A 130 9.34 -2.87 26.90
CA THR A 130 8.61 -1.94 27.75
C THR A 130 8.11 -0.70 27.02
N ASP A 131 8.71 -0.35 25.89
CA ASP A 131 8.22 0.73 25.02
C ASP A 131 7.18 0.21 24.02
N ARG A 132 5.98 0.00 24.53
CA ARG A 132 4.86 -0.61 23.82
C ARG A 132 4.47 0.12 22.54
N GLY A 133 4.68 1.44 22.47
CA GLY A 133 4.39 2.23 21.28
C GLY A 133 5.28 1.81 20.09
N TYR A 134 6.60 1.77 20.31
CA TYR A 134 7.52 1.35 19.25
C TYR A 134 7.35 -0.12 18.86
N THR A 135 7.04 -0.99 19.83
CA THR A 135 6.71 -2.40 19.54
C THR A 135 5.48 -2.51 18.65
N LEU A 136 4.40 -1.79 19.00
CA LEU A 136 3.16 -1.78 18.22
C LEU A 136 3.40 -1.25 16.79
N MET A 137 4.08 -0.10 16.64
CA MET A 137 4.39 0.44 15.31
C MET A 137 5.31 -0.49 14.53
N GLY A 138 6.31 -1.09 15.17
CA GLY A 138 7.24 -2.05 14.56
C GLY A 138 6.52 -3.27 13.97
N ILE A 139 5.53 -3.82 14.67
CA ILE A 139 4.68 -4.90 14.16
C ILE A 139 4.02 -4.45 12.84
N GLY A 140 3.39 -3.27 12.81
CA GLY A 140 2.74 -2.75 11.60
C GLY A 140 3.71 -2.56 10.44
N VAL A 141 4.88 -1.99 10.69
CA VAL A 141 5.91 -1.76 9.68
C VAL A 141 6.42 -3.09 9.09
N TRP A 142 6.76 -4.07 9.93
CA TRP A 142 7.24 -5.36 9.44
C TRP A 142 6.17 -6.14 8.69
N LEU A 143 4.92 -6.12 9.14
CA LEU A 143 3.81 -6.71 8.39
C LEU A 143 3.65 -6.07 7.01
N ALA A 144 3.73 -4.74 6.92
CA ALA A 144 3.66 -4.04 5.64
C ALA A 144 4.84 -4.40 4.71
N ILE A 145 6.05 -4.52 5.24
CA ILE A 145 7.24 -4.96 4.48
C ILE A 145 7.06 -6.39 3.97
N ILE A 146 6.61 -7.31 4.81
CA ILE A 146 6.34 -8.70 4.40
C ILE A 146 5.29 -8.74 3.29
N MET A 147 4.20 -7.99 3.44
CA MET A 147 3.15 -7.89 2.44
C MET A 147 3.68 -7.30 1.11
N PHE A 148 4.53 -6.29 1.17
CA PHE A 148 5.18 -5.69 0.00
C PHE A 148 6.10 -6.69 -0.71
N LEU A 149 6.96 -7.38 0.03
CA LEU A 149 7.83 -8.42 -0.52
C LEU A 149 7.02 -9.55 -1.15
N ASN A 150 5.90 -9.92 -0.56
CA ASN A 150 4.97 -10.89 -1.12
C ASN A 150 4.37 -10.42 -2.45
N VAL A 151 4.01 -9.12 -2.57
CA VAL A 151 3.52 -8.55 -3.84
C VAL A 151 4.55 -8.68 -4.95
N TRP A 152 5.78 -8.26 -4.70
CA TRP A 152 6.81 -8.20 -5.75
C TRP A 152 7.52 -9.53 -5.98
N GLY A 153 7.74 -10.33 -4.91
CA GLY A 153 8.48 -11.58 -4.95
C GLY A 153 7.63 -12.80 -5.30
N ILE A 154 6.33 -12.79 -4.98
CA ILE A 154 5.47 -13.97 -5.17
C ILE A 154 4.29 -13.64 -6.07
N ILE A 155 3.47 -12.65 -5.74
CA ILE A 155 2.24 -12.37 -6.49
C ILE A 155 2.58 -11.95 -7.93
N TRP A 156 3.41 -10.95 -8.12
CA TRP A 156 3.73 -10.41 -9.44
C TRP A 156 4.40 -11.43 -10.38
N PRO A 157 5.43 -12.19 -9.99
CA PRO A 157 6.00 -13.23 -10.86
C PRO A 157 4.98 -14.25 -11.34
N ASN A 158 4.07 -14.70 -10.47
CA ASN A 158 3.02 -15.63 -10.82
C ASN A 158 1.91 -14.99 -11.67
N GLN A 159 1.56 -13.74 -11.39
CA GLN A 159 0.59 -13.01 -12.21
C GLN A 159 1.10 -12.76 -13.63
N LYS A 160 2.39 -12.57 -13.86
CA LYS A 160 2.96 -12.51 -15.23
C LYS A 160 2.65 -13.77 -16.05
N ILE A 161 2.62 -14.93 -15.42
CA ILE A 161 2.29 -16.21 -16.06
C ILE A 161 0.79 -16.28 -16.33
N VAL A 162 -0.05 -15.94 -15.35
CA VAL A 162 -1.52 -15.95 -15.46
C VAL A 162 -2.00 -14.99 -16.53
N LEU A 163 -1.42 -13.80 -16.61
CA LEU A 163 -1.76 -12.75 -17.58
C LEU A 163 -1.18 -13.01 -18.98
N GLY A 164 -0.39 -14.07 -19.16
CA GLY A 164 0.23 -14.40 -20.44
C GLY A 164 1.41 -13.50 -20.84
N ILE A 165 1.92 -12.66 -19.95
CA ILE A 165 3.14 -11.86 -20.15
C ILE A 165 4.36 -12.78 -20.24
N LYS A 166 4.36 -13.87 -19.47
CA LYS A 166 5.34 -14.96 -19.57
C LYS A 166 4.62 -16.18 -20.13
N ALA A 167 5.15 -16.72 -21.23
CA ALA A 167 4.61 -17.93 -21.85
C ALA A 167 4.69 -19.13 -20.89
N ALA A 168 3.62 -19.89 -20.80
CA ALA A 168 3.54 -21.10 -19.99
C ALA A 168 2.38 -21.98 -20.48
N ASP A 169 2.45 -23.28 -20.21
CA ASP A 169 1.38 -24.23 -20.46
C ASP A 169 0.19 -24.03 -19.50
N ALA A 170 -0.89 -24.76 -19.75
CA ALA A 170 -2.11 -24.64 -18.95
C ALA A 170 -1.90 -25.02 -17.47
N ASP A 171 -1.12 -26.06 -17.22
CA ASP A 171 -0.84 -26.54 -15.86
C ASP A 171 0.02 -25.55 -15.07
N ALA A 172 1.03 -24.95 -15.72
CA ALA A 172 1.84 -23.92 -15.11
C ALA A 172 1.03 -22.66 -14.80
N LYS A 173 0.09 -22.27 -15.70
CA LYS A 173 -0.85 -21.16 -15.43
C LYS A 173 -1.77 -21.45 -14.25
N ALA A 174 -2.30 -22.67 -14.15
CA ALA A 174 -3.16 -23.06 -13.04
C ALA A 174 -2.38 -23.05 -11.71
N ARG A 175 -1.16 -23.59 -11.68
CA ARG A 175 -0.28 -23.54 -10.48
C ARG A 175 0.06 -22.09 -10.08
N ALA A 176 0.46 -21.25 -11.05
CA ALA A 176 0.78 -19.86 -10.80
C ALA A 176 -0.43 -19.08 -10.26
N GLY A 177 -1.63 -19.31 -10.81
CA GLY A 177 -2.87 -18.71 -10.32
C GLY A 177 -3.17 -19.11 -8.86
N ARG A 178 -2.99 -20.38 -8.52
CA ARG A 178 -3.15 -20.86 -7.14
C ARG A 178 -2.17 -20.20 -6.18
N ILE A 179 -0.88 -20.13 -6.54
CA ILE A 179 0.15 -19.50 -5.71
C ILE A 179 -0.16 -18.00 -5.52
N ALA A 180 -0.48 -17.29 -6.58
CA ALA A 180 -0.82 -15.87 -6.50
C ALA A 180 -2.05 -15.62 -5.61
N THR A 181 -3.07 -16.49 -5.70
CA THR A 181 -4.28 -16.39 -4.87
C THR A 181 -3.96 -16.63 -3.39
N LEU A 182 -3.19 -17.67 -3.06
CA LEU A 182 -2.80 -17.96 -1.67
C LEU A 182 -1.97 -16.82 -1.08
N ALA A 183 -0.99 -16.31 -1.83
CA ALA A 183 -0.16 -15.20 -1.41
C ALA A 183 -0.98 -13.91 -1.23
N SER A 184 -1.95 -13.64 -2.11
CA SER A 184 -2.86 -12.50 -1.98
C SER A 184 -3.76 -12.62 -0.75
N ARG A 185 -4.27 -13.82 -0.44
CA ARG A 185 -5.06 -14.07 0.78
C ARG A 185 -4.22 -13.97 2.05
N ALA A 186 -2.97 -14.39 2.02
CA ALA A 186 -2.03 -14.13 3.11
C ALA A 186 -1.89 -12.61 3.36
N ASN A 187 -1.77 -11.80 2.31
CA ASN A 187 -1.75 -10.35 2.45
C ASN A 187 -3.07 -9.79 3.03
N VAL A 188 -4.24 -10.34 2.68
CA VAL A 188 -5.51 -9.95 3.34
C VAL A 188 -5.46 -10.25 4.84
N LEU A 189 -4.99 -11.43 5.23
CA LEU A 189 -4.84 -11.82 6.64
C LEU A 189 -3.91 -10.85 7.39
N LEU A 190 -2.76 -10.52 6.81
CA LEU A 190 -1.76 -9.64 7.41
C LEU A 190 -2.19 -8.17 7.41
N SER A 191 -3.04 -7.74 6.47
CA SER A 191 -3.46 -6.35 6.35
C SER A 191 -4.28 -5.86 7.54
N LEU A 192 -5.09 -6.70 8.15
CA LEU A 192 -5.92 -6.32 9.30
C LEU A 192 -5.08 -5.98 10.53
N PRO A 193 -4.19 -6.86 11.03
CA PRO A 193 -3.32 -6.52 12.15
C PRO A 193 -2.34 -5.37 11.81
N MET A 194 -1.88 -5.27 10.57
CA MET A 194 -1.03 -4.16 10.12
C MET A 194 -1.76 -2.81 10.24
N LEU A 195 -2.98 -2.70 9.71
CA LEU A 195 -3.79 -1.48 9.81
C LEU A 195 -4.15 -1.16 11.26
N THR A 196 -4.51 -2.17 12.06
CA THR A 196 -4.81 -2.01 13.49
C THR A 196 -3.60 -1.43 14.22
N SER A 197 -2.41 -2.00 14.00
CA SER A 197 -1.18 -1.55 14.62
C SER A 197 -0.88 -0.07 14.31
N MET A 198 -0.96 0.32 13.04
CA MET A 198 -0.70 1.70 12.62
C MET A 198 -1.76 2.69 13.13
N ALA A 199 -3.04 2.32 13.09
CA ALA A 199 -4.13 3.16 13.58
C ALA A 199 -4.08 3.33 15.11
N MET A 200 -3.91 2.24 15.85
CA MET A 200 -3.83 2.28 17.31
C MET A 200 -2.60 3.05 17.79
N TYR A 201 -1.46 2.92 17.10
CA TYR A 201 -0.27 3.70 17.46
C TYR A 201 -0.58 5.20 17.42
N GLN A 202 -1.22 5.71 16.37
CA GLN A 202 -1.54 7.14 16.26
C GLN A 202 -2.49 7.61 17.37
N THR A 203 -3.36 6.75 17.86
CA THR A 203 -4.35 7.10 18.90
C THR A 203 -3.78 6.99 20.32
N LEU A 204 -2.94 5.98 20.58
CA LEU A 204 -2.47 5.67 21.92
C LEU A 204 -1.10 6.25 22.25
N TYR A 205 -0.25 6.50 21.23
CA TYR A 205 1.18 6.86 21.41
C TYR A 205 1.65 7.95 20.44
N GLY A 206 0.80 8.43 19.51
CA GLY A 206 1.11 9.45 18.48
C GLY A 206 0.96 10.87 18.91
#